data_1a6da25a2faa385def87161b1bcffdda
#
_entry.id   1a6da25a2faa385def87161b1bcffdda
#
_cell.length_a   1.000
_cell.length_b   1.000
_cell.length_c   1.000
_cell.angle_alpha   90.00
_cell.angle_beta   90.00
_cell.angle_gamma   90.00
#
_symmetry.space_group_name_H-M   'P 1'
#
loop_
_entity.id
_entity.type
_entity.pdbx_description
1 polymer ?
#
loop_
_entity_poly.entity_id
_entity_poly.type
_entity_poly.pdbx_seq_one_letter_code
_entity_poly.pdbx_strand_id
1 'polypeptide(L)'
;MDIQHGPYQQVRRPIRNRMRNLDELKLRQIADGGDHKPPSSELVTEFESAFDIVLPTDYIALLMYSNGGYPELDSVIPIGMNESGRLSINRFYRLDENRCDTEGLWRVMKVWKPILGHGLLPVASDGGGNQFVLDLRANACGVYFCIHDEKFILQHVADSFGKLIDSLHINPDFI
;
A
#
# COMPACT_ATOMS: atom_id res chain seq x y z
N MET A 1 -1.85 -28.95 46.23
CA MET A 1 -2.62 -27.73 45.89
C MET A 1 -2.00 -27.16 44.62
N ASP A 2 -2.55 -27.53 43.48
CA ASP A 2 -2.06 -27.12 42.15
C ASP A 2 -2.73 -25.81 41.77
N ILE A 3 -1.93 -24.76 41.64
CA ILE A 3 -2.40 -23.48 41.09
C ILE A 3 -2.20 -23.55 39.59
N GLN A 4 -3.27 -23.82 38.87
CA GLN A 4 -3.29 -23.73 37.40
C GLN A 4 -3.27 -22.27 36.98
N HIS A 5 -2.17 -21.88 36.31
CA HIS A 5 -2.08 -20.60 35.61
C HIS A 5 -2.77 -20.78 34.25
N GLY A 6 -3.95 -20.26 34.10
CA GLY A 6 -4.66 -20.17 32.83
C GLY A 6 -3.95 -19.25 31.86
N PRO A 7 -4.07 -19.48 30.52
CA PRO A 7 -3.41 -18.65 29.52
C PRO A 7 -4.02 -17.26 29.48
N TYR A 8 -3.19 -16.25 29.68
CA TYR A 8 -3.54 -14.85 29.45
C TYR A 8 -3.91 -14.66 27.98
N GLN A 9 -5.20 -14.65 27.68
CA GLN A 9 -5.70 -14.11 26.43
C GLN A 9 -5.46 -12.60 26.44
N GLN A 10 -4.42 -12.16 25.73
CA GLN A 10 -4.26 -10.75 25.38
C GLN A 10 -5.42 -10.36 24.46
N VAL A 11 -6.44 -9.76 25.02
CA VAL A 11 -7.48 -9.06 24.25
C VAL A 11 -6.81 -7.86 23.59
N ARG A 12 -6.48 -8.02 22.30
CA ARG A 12 -6.02 -6.91 21.47
C ARG A 12 -7.15 -5.87 21.42
N ARG A 13 -7.01 -4.78 22.16
CA ARG A 13 -7.87 -3.61 21.99
C ARG A 13 -7.62 -3.09 20.58
N PRO A 14 -8.64 -2.93 19.71
CA PRO A 14 -8.46 -2.31 18.43
C PRO A 14 -8.06 -0.86 18.67
N ILE A 15 -6.84 -0.48 18.31
CA ILE A 15 -6.44 0.92 18.20
C ILE A 15 -7.29 1.46 17.06
N ARG A 16 -8.35 2.20 17.38
CA ARG A 16 -9.17 2.95 16.42
C ARG A 16 -8.37 4.17 15.94
N ASN A 17 -7.34 3.94 15.16
CA ASN A 17 -6.87 4.95 14.23
C ASN A 17 -7.72 4.78 12.96
N ARG A 18 -8.83 5.51 12.91
CA ARG A 18 -9.70 5.53 11.74
C ARG A 18 -8.94 6.26 10.64
N MET A 19 -8.51 5.53 9.62
CA MET A 19 -7.97 6.09 8.38
C MET A 19 -8.93 7.15 7.83
N ARG A 20 -8.39 8.21 7.20
CA ARG A 20 -9.13 9.24 6.46
C ARG A 20 -10.24 8.63 5.59
N ASN A 21 -11.32 9.36 5.38
CA ASN A 21 -12.33 8.98 4.40
C ASN A 21 -11.69 8.91 3.01
N LEU A 22 -11.77 7.77 2.35
CA LEU A 22 -11.15 7.52 1.05
C LEU A 22 -11.74 8.40 -0.07
N ASP A 23 -12.98 8.89 0.08
CA ASP A 23 -13.60 9.86 -0.85
C ASP A 23 -12.75 11.13 -1.00
N GLU A 24 -12.02 11.53 0.04
CA GLU A 24 -11.17 12.71 0.02
C GLU A 24 -9.99 12.57 -0.95
N LEU A 25 -9.55 11.34 -1.24
CA LEU A 25 -8.45 11.10 -2.19
C LEU A 25 -8.86 11.41 -3.63
N LYS A 26 -10.18 11.43 -3.93
CA LYS A 26 -10.74 11.66 -5.27
C LYS A 26 -10.01 10.84 -6.33
N LEU A 27 -9.91 9.53 -6.08
CA LEU A 27 -9.25 8.59 -6.98
C LEU A 27 -9.92 8.59 -8.34
N ARG A 28 -9.16 8.93 -9.37
CA ARG A 28 -9.60 8.87 -10.76
C ARG A 28 -9.21 7.55 -11.37
N GLN A 29 -10.14 6.92 -12.07
CA GLN A 29 -9.88 5.74 -12.88
C GLN A 29 -9.79 6.17 -14.33
N ILE A 30 -8.71 5.81 -14.99
CA ILE A 30 -8.54 6.07 -16.42
C ILE A 30 -9.03 4.84 -17.17
N ALA A 31 -9.73 5.05 -18.29
CA ALA A 31 -10.19 3.98 -19.17
C ALA A 31 -8.99 3.40 -19.94
N ASP A 32 -8.20 2.57 -19.26
CA ASP A 32 -6.97 1.94 -19.74
C ASP A 32 -7.15 0.45 -20.08
N GLY A 33 -8.41 -0.02 -20.04
CA GLY A 33 -8.77 -1.42 -20.29
C GLY A 33 -8.65 -2.34 -19.06
N GLY A 34 -8.24 -1.81 -17.90
CA GLY A 34 -8.21 -2.56 -16.65
C GLY A 34 -9.59 -2.69 -15.98
N ASP A 35 -9.74 -3.70 -15.14
CA ASP A 35 -10.94 -3.88 -14.32
C ASP A 35 -10.75 -3.19 -12.97
N HIS A 36 -11.48 -2.09 -12.77
CA HIS A 36 -11.46 -1.31 -11.54
C HIS A 36 -12.54 -1.75 -10.53
N LYS A 37 -13.21 -2.86 -10.79
CA LYS A 37 -14.14 -3.42 -9.80
C LYS A 37 -13.39 -3.86 -8.55
N PRO A 38 -14.02 -3.76 -7.37
CA PRO A 38 -13.44 -4.33 -6.16
C PRO A 38 -13.08 -5.81 -6.36
N PRO A 39 -11.89 -6.25 -5.93
CA PRO A 39 -11.51 -7.64 -6.02
C PRO A 39 -12.42 -8.52 -5.16
N SER A 40 -12.71 -9.75 -5.59
CA SER A 40 -13.41 -10.71 -4.75
C SER A 40 -12.52 -11.17 -3.58
N SER A 41 -13.13 -11.70 -2.52
CA SER A 41 -12.40 -12.28 -1.39
C SER A 41 -11.52 -13.45 -1.82
N GLU A 42 -11.98 -14.23 -2.80
CA GLU A 42 -11.26 -15.36 -3.39
C GLU A 42 -9.99 -14.87 -4.10
N LEU A 43 -10.10 -13.79 -4.90
CA LEU A 43 -8.96 -13.20 -5.61
C LEU A 43 -7.93 -12.63 -4.63
N VAL A 44 -8.36 -11.98 -3.55
CA VAL A 44 -7.47 -11.51 -2.48
C VAL A 44 -6.74 -12.69 -1.84
N THR A 45 -7.47 -13.75 -1.45
CA THR A 45 -6.88 -14.95 -0.84
C THR A 45 -5.90 -15.65 -1.78
N GLU A 46 -6.23 -15.73 -3.07
CA GLU A 46 -5.35 -16.30 -4.07
C GLU A 46 -4.05 -15.50 -4.21
N PHE A 47 -4.14 -14.18 -4.25
CA PHE A 47 -2.98 -13.29 -4.31
C PHE A 47 -2.09 -13.43 -3.08
N GLU A 48 -2.68 -13.40 -1.88
CA GLU A 48 -1.96 -13.59 -0.62
C GLU A 48 -1.23 -14.95 -0.58
N SER A 49 -1.93 -16.01 -1.00
CA SER A 49 -1.34 -17.37 -1.04
C SER A 49 -0.21 -17.49 -2.06
N ALA A 50 -0.36 -16.87 -3.24
CA ALA A 50 0.64 -16.94 -4.30
C ALA A 50 1.97 -16.28 -3.93
N PHE A 51 1.93 -15.26 -3.07
CA PHE A 51 3.11 -14.52 -2.66
C PHE A 51 3.51 -14.75 -1.20
N ASP A 52 2.78 -15.59 -0.48
CA ASP A 52 2.98 -15.89 0.94
C ASP A 52 3.02 -14.61 1.80
N ILE A 53 1.97 -13.79 1.68
CA ILE A 53 1.79 -12.51 2.37
C ILE A 53 0.38 -12.41 2.94
N VAL A 54 0.18 -11.47 3.86
CA VAL A 54 -1.14 -11.07 4.36
C VAL A 54 -1.30 -9.58 4.16
N LEU A 55 -2.34 -9.18 3.42
CA LEU A 55 -2.62 -7.78 3.16
C LEU A 55 -3.19 -7.08 4.40
N PRO A 56 -2.74 -5.88 4.75
CA PRO A 56 -3.31 -5.09 5.83
C PRO A 56 -4.77 -4.70 5.54
N THR A 57 -5.60 -4.63 6.57
CA THR A 57 -7.02 -4.30 6.44
C THR A 57 -7.28 -2.91 5.85
N ASP A 58 -6.42 -1.93 6.14
CA ASP A 58 -6.49 -0.58 5.59
C ASP A 58 -6.13 -0.56 4.10
N TYR A 59 -5.20 -1.40 3.64
CA TYR A 59 -4.91 -1.55 2.22
C TYR A 59 -6.03 -2.29 1.47
N ILE A 60 -6.59 -3.35 2.07
CA ILE A 60 -7.78 -4.03 1.51
C ILE A 60 -8.94 -3.04 1.39
N ALA A 61 -9.13 -2.14 2.37
CA ALA A 61 -10.16 -1.12 2.30
C ALA A 61 -10.01 -0.20 1.08
N LEU A 62 -8.78 0.17 0.71
CA LEU A 62 -8.53 0.94 -0.52
C LEU A 62 -8.90 0.13 -1.77
N LEU A 63 -8.48 -1.14 -1.86
CA LEU A 63 -8.81 -2.02 -2.99
C LEU A 63 -10.32 -2.21 -3.14
N MET A 64 -11.05 -2.32 -2.04
CA MET A 64 -12.51 -2.46 -2.03
C MET A 64 -13.24 -1.15 -2.37
N TYR A 65 -12.65 0.01 -2.02
CA TYR A 65 -13.22 1.33 -2.32
C TYR A 65 -13.00 1.71 -3.79
N SER A 66 -11.75 1.61 -4.25
CA SER A 66 -11.35 1.96 -5.61
C SER A 66 -10.16 1.09 -5.99
N ASN A 67 -10.41 0.00 -6.69
CA ASN A 67 -9.38 -0.95 -7.07
C ASN A 67 -8.31 -0.29 -7.96
N GLY A 68 -7.33 0.36 -7.33
CA GLY A 68 -6.33 1.20 -7.97
C GLY A 68 -6.81 2.62 -8.28
N GLY A 69 -6.03 3.35 -9.07
CA GLY A 69 -6.39 4.70 -9.54
C GLY A 69 -5.37 5.77 -9.20
N TYR A 70 -5.66 6.98 -9.67
CA TYR A 70 -4.80 8.16 -9.62
C TYR A 70 -5.35 9.15 -8.59
N PRO A 71 -4.69 9.35 -7.44
CA PRO A 71 -5.19 10.23 -6.39
C PRO A 71 -5.04 11.71 -6.78
N GLU A 72 -5.99 12.55 -6.37
CA GLU A 72 -5.83 14.01 -6.42
C GLU A 72 -5.00 14.51 -5.23
N LEU A 73 -5.18 13.90 -4.05
CA LEU A 73 -4.27 14.07 -2.93
C LEU A 73 -3.09 13.12 -3.13
N ASP A 74 -2.06 13.58 -3.82
CA ASP A 74 -0.97 12.75 -4.33
C ASP A 74 0.35 12.93 -3.58
N SER A 75 0.48 13.97 -2.77
CA SER A 75 1.73 14.38 -2.15
C SER A 75 1.87 13.93 -0.71
N VAL A 76 3.07 13.51 -0.32
CA VAL A 76 3.43 13.13 1.03
C VAL A 76 4.84 13.59 1.39
N ILE A 77 5.04 14.02 2.63
CA ILE A 77 6.36 14.28 3.19
C ILE A 77 6.73 13.08 4.05
N PRO A 78 7.80 12.34 3.71
CA PRO A 78 8.25 11.19 4.51
C PRO A 78 8.60 11.57 5.94
N ILE A 79 8.49 10.61 6.85
CA ILE A 79 8.87 10.79 8.25
C ILE A 79 10.32 11.28 8.36
N GLY A 80 10.53 12.37 9.13
CA GLY A 80 11.84 12.96 9.35
C GLY A 80 12.36 13.86 8.22
N MET A 81 11.56 14.05 7.16
CA MET A 81 11.89 14.95 6.05
C MET A 81 11.12 16.28 6.17
N ASN A 82 11.53 17.26 5.39
CA ASN A 82 10.86 18.55 5.21
C ASN A 82 10.25 18.65 3.80
N GLU A 83 9.72 19.80 3.44
CA GLU A 83 9.08 20.07 2.14
C GLU A 83 9.95 19.72 0.94
N SER A 84 11.28 19.85 1.05
CA SER A 84 12.20 19.51 -0.06
C SER A 84 12.30 18.01 -0.33
N GLY A 85 11.89 17.17 0.63
CA GLY A 85 11.82 15.72 0.50
C GLY A 85 10.45 15.20 0.10
N ARG A 86 9.53 16.07 -0.36
CA ARG A 86 8.18 15.69 -0.78
C ARG A 86 8.22 14.66 -1.91
N LEU A 87 7.38 13.63 -1.76
CA LEU A 87 7.16 12.59 -2.76
C LEU A 87 5.75 12.73 -3.33
N SER A 88 5.53 12.18 -4.53
CA SER A 88 4.21 12.17 -5.17
C SER A 88 3.82 10.76 -5.59
N ILE A 89 2.58 10.38 -5.28
CA ILE A 89 1.98 9.14 -5.76
C ILE A 89 1.30 9.43 -7.10
N ASN A 90 1.82 8.85 -8.18
CA ASN A 90 1.16 8.94 -9.47
C ASN A 90 -0.08 8.04 -9.53
N ARG A 91 0.06 6.78 -9.05
CA ARG A 91 -1.06 5.82 -9.07
C ARG A 91 -0.91 4.75 -7.99
N PHE A 92 -2.05 4.25 -7.53
CA PHE A 92 -2.17 3.00 -6.79
C PHE A 92 -2.41 1.84 -7.75
N TYR A 93 -1.80 0.68 -7.46
CA TYR A 93 -1.99 -0.53 -8.25
C TYR A 93 -3.32 -1.21 -7.93
N ARG A 94 -3.86 -1.94 -8.92
CA ARG A 94 -5.12 -2.69 -8.81
C ARG A 94 -4.88 -4.19 -8.66
N LEU A 95 -5.83 -4.88 -8.08
CA LEU A 95 -5.87 -6.33 -8.02
C LEU A 95 -7.05 -6.83 -8.86
N ASP A 96 -6.78 -7.34 -10.04
CA ASP A 96 -7.76 -7.92 -10.94
C ASP A 96 -7.36 -9.33 -11.40
N GLU A 97 -8.22 -9.99 -12.17
CA GLU A 97 -7.95 -11.33 -12.69
C GLU A 97 -6.92 -11.32 -13.83
N ASN A 98 -6.69 -10.18 -14.48
CA ASN A 98 -5.73 -10.04 -15.56
C ASN A 98 -4.29 -9.99 -15.02
N ARG A 99 -3.65 -11.14 -14.99
CA ARG A 99 -2.27 -11.29 -14.50
C ARG A 99 -1.20 -10.63 -15.36
N CYS A 100 -1.55 -10.19 -16.55
CA CYS A 100 -0.65 -9.49 -17.49
C CYS A 100 -0.82 -7.97 -17.46
N ASP A 101 -1.79 -7.47 -16.70
CA ASP A 101 -2.02 -6.03 -16.57
C ASP A 101 -0.79 -5.32 -15.99
N THR A 102 -0.29 -4.31 -16.71
CA THR A 102 0.93 -3.57 -16.34
C THR A 102 0.75 -2.74 -15.08
N GLU A 103 -0.48 -2.41 -14.72
CA GLU A 103 -0.85 -1.67 -13.51
C GLU A 103 -1.45 -2.58 -12.43
N GLY A 104 -1.46 -3.88 -12.71
CA GLY A 104 -1.95 -4.91 -11.81
C GLY A 104 -0.88 -5.44 -10.85
N LEU A 105 -1.29 -5.71 -9.62
CA LEU A 105 -0.42 -6.23 -8.56
C LEU A 105 0.26 -7.55 -8.93
N TRP A 106 -0.39 -8.40 -9.74
CA TRP A 106 0.22 -9.66 -10.20
C TRP A 106 1.51 -9.42 -10.97
N ARG A 107 1.45 -8.50 -11.95
CA ARG A 107 2.62 -8.17 -12.76
C ARG A 107 3.65 -7.40 -11.96
N VAL A 108 3.22 -6.45 -11.13
CA VAL A 108 4.09 -5.67 -10.26
C VAL A 108 4.89 -6.60 -9.34
N MET A 109 4.24 -7.56 -8.68
CA MET A 109 4.93 -8.53 -7.83
C MET A 109 5.87 -9.44 -8.62
N LYS A 110 5.50 -9.86 -9.83
CA LYS A 110 6.36 -10.67 -10.69
C LYS A 110 7.68 -9.95 -11.02
N VAL A 111 7.62 -8.63 -11.22
CA VAL A 111 8.80 -7.80 -11.54
C VAL A 111 9.61 -7.50 -10.28
N TRP A 112 8.96 -7.11 -9.19
CA TRP A 112 9.63 -6.52 -8.04
C TRP A 112 10.03 -7.53 -6.95
N LYS A 113 9.32 -8.65 -6.80
CA LYS A 113 9.68 -9.68 -5.80
C LYS A 113 11.11 -10.20 -5.93
N PRO A 114 11.66 -10.46 -7.14
CA PRO A 114 13.06 -10.86 -7.29
C PRO A 114 14.06 -9.80 -6.84
N ILE A 115 13.68 -8.52 -6.87
CA ILE A 115 14.51 -7.37 -6.51
C ILE A 115 14.43 -7.07 -5.02
N LEU A 116 13.20 -6.95 -4.50
CA LEU A 116 12.93 -6.52 -3.14
C LEU A 116 12.97 -7.66 -2.11
N GLY A 117 12.74 -8.90 -2.56
CA GLY A 117 12.65 -10.06 -1.69
C GLY A 117 11.25 -10.34 -1.15
N HIS A 118 11.15 -11.28 -0.22
CA HIS A 118 9.90 -11.72 0.39
C HIS A 118 9.31 -10.65 1.33
N GLY A 119 7.98 -10.55 1.34
CA GLY A 119 7.24 -9.71 2.29
C GLY A 119 7.26 -8.21 2.00
N LEU A 120 7.81 -7.79 0.86
CA LEU A 120 7.79 -6.41 0.39
C LEU A 120 6.84 -6.29 -0.81
N LEU A 121 5.79 -5.48 -0.67
CA LEU A 121 4.72 -5.33 -1.65
C LEU A 121 4.67 -3.89 -2.19
N PRO A 122 5.04 -3.64 -3.46
CA PRO A 122 4.75 -2.37 -4.09
C PRO A 122 3.23 -2.15 -4.22
N VAL A 123 2.73 -1.04 -3.72
CA VAL A 123 1.29 -0.70 -3.71
C VAL A 123 0.96 0.51 -4.59
N ALA A 124 1.97 1.34 -4.87
CA ALA A 124 1.83 2.53 -5.69
C ALA A 124 3.17 2.88 -6.34
N SER A 125 3.12 3.70 -7.38
CA SER A 125 4.31 4.26 -8.03
C SER A 125 4.24 5.77 -8.12
N ASP A 126 5.41 6.42 -8.22
CA ASP A 126 5.54 7.78 -8.73
C ASP A 126 5.58 7.80 -10.27
N GLY A 127 5.69 8.98 -10.86
CA GLY A 127 5.83 9.14 -12.31
C GLY A 127 7.21 8.75 -12.86
N GLY A 128 8.20 8.54 -11.99
CA GLY A 128 9.60 8.25 -12.34
C GLY A 128 9.97 6.77 -12.29
N GLY A 129 9.05 5.88 -11.90
CA GLY A 129 9.28 4.43 -11.78
C GLY A 129 9.66 3.95 -10.39
N ASN A 130 9.80 4.85 -9.41
CA ASN A 130 9.99 4.48 -8.01
C ASN A 130 8.70 3.92 -7.41
N GLN A 131 8.83 3.15 -6.33
CA GLN A 131 7.73 2.41 -5.75
C GLN A 131 7.46 2.83 -4.30
N PHE A 132 6.18 2.94 -3.94
CA PHE A 132 5.76 2.91 -2.54
C PHE A 132 5.50 1.47 -2.16
N VAL A 133 6.24 0.99 -1.15
CA VAL A 133 6.33 -0.42 -0.78
C VAL A 133 5.82 -0.62 0.64
N LEU A 134 4.89 -1.55 0.84
CA LEU A 134 4.51 -2.04 2.17
C LEU A 134 5.51 -3.09 2.65
N ASP A 135 6.00 -2.95 3.87
CA ASP A 135 6.77 -3.99 4.55
C ASP A 135 5.83 -4.89 5.35
N LEU A 136 5.52 -6.04 4.79
CA LEU A 136 4.63 -7.04 5.38
C LEU A 136 5.36 -8.05 6.29
N ARG A 137 6.69 -7.91 6.46
CA ARG A 137 7.51 -8.82 7.27
C ARG A 137 7.36 -8.60 8.77
N ALA A 138 6.92 -7.42 9.17
CA ALA A 138 6.74 -7.04 10.56
C ALA A 138 5.27 -6.72 10.87
N ASN A 139 4.90 -6.75 12.15
CA ASN A 139 3.54 -6.43 12.58
C ASN A 139 3.12 -4.98 12.33
N ALA A 140 4.04 -4.10 11.96
CA ALA A 140 3.82 -2.67 11.82
C ALA A 140 3.46 -2.23 10.39
N CYS A 141 3.63 -3.07 9.36
CA CYS A 141 3.28 -2.76 7.97
C CYS A 141 3.67 -1.35 7.52
N GLY A 142 4.90 -0.92 7.80
CA GLY A 142 5.42 0.39 7.41
C GLY A 142 5.44 0.58 5.89
N VAL A 143 5.35 1.83 5.45
CA VAL A 143 5.44 2.20 4.03
C VAL A 143 6.80 2.82 3.76
N TYR A 144 7.45 2.35 2.71
CA TYR A 144 8.76 2.81 2.27
C TYR A 144 8.70 3.28 0.81
N PHE A 145 9.52 4.25 0.48
CA PHE A 145 9.75 4.67 -0.90
C PHE A 145 11.02 4.01 -1.41
N CYS A 146 10.90 3.21 -2.47
CA CYS A 146 12.00 2.50 -3.10
C CYS A 146 12.49 3.28 -4.32
N ILE A 147 13.72 3.80 -4.25
CA ILE A 147 14.35 4.54 -5.32
C ILE A 147 15.06 3.54 -6.23
N HIS A 148 14.51 3.33 -7.44
CA HIS A 148 14.92 2.23 -8.33
C HIS A 148 16.31 2.40 -8.94
N ASP A 149 16.77 3.62 -9.18
CA ASP A 149 18.07 3.95 -9.76
C ASP A 149 19.18 4.17 -8.71
N GLU A 150 18.83 4.19 -7.42
CA GLU A 150 19.77 4.30 -6.30
C GLU A 150 19.94 2.98 -5.54
N LYS A 151 20.18 1.87 -6.24
CA LYS A 151 20.37 0.53 -5.66
C LYS A 151 19.19 0.06 -4.81
N PHE A 152 17.98 0.48 -5.15
CA PHE A 152 16.74 0.11 -4.45
C PHE A 152 16.74 0.49 -2.96
N ILE A 153 17.30 1.65 -2.62
CA ILE A 153 17.26 2.19 -1.26
C ILE A 153 15.81 2.38 -0.84
N LEU A 154 15.51 1.94 0.40
CA LEU A 154 14.20 2.09 1.02
C LEU A 154 14.21 3.28 2.00
N GLN A 155 13.44 4.32 1.72
CA GLN A 155 13.23 5.47 2.58
C GLN A 155 11.89 5.30 3.33
N HIS A 156 11.90 5.39 4.66
CA HIS A 156 10.68 5.30 5.46
C HIS A 156 9.76 6.49 5.20
N VAL A 157 8.51 6.22 4.84
CA VAL A 157 7.50 7.23 4.51
C VAL A 157 6.46 7.35 5.61
N ALA A 158 5.87 6.23 6.04
CA ALA A 158 4.80 6.20 7.02
C ALA A 158 4.82 4.89 7.83
N ASP A 159 4.31 4.91 9.06
CA ASP A 159 4.32 3.74 9.96
C ASP A 159 3.29 2.68 9.59
N SER A 160 2.31 3.01 8.75
CA SER A 160 1.32 2.08 8.21
C SER A 160 0.72 2.63 6.91
N PHE A 161 -0.01 1.78 6.18
CA PHE A 161 -0.74 2.22 5.00
C PHE A 161 -1.80 3.28 5.34
N GLY A 162 -2.56 3.10 6.41
CA GLY A 162 -3.53 4.09 6.87
C GLY A 162 -2.88 5.43 7.20
N LYS A 163 -1.68 5.44 7.80
CA LYS A 163 -0.92 6.68 8.06
C LYS A 163 -0.42 7.33 6.78
N LEU A 164 -0.03 6.55 5.77
CA LEU A 164 0.26 7.10 4.45
C LEU A 164 -0.97 7.84 3.90
N ILE A 165 -2.13 7.17 3.88
CA ILE A 165 -3.39 7.77 3.39
C ILE A 165 -3.76 9.04 4.15
N ASP A 166 -3.61 9.05 5.48
CA ASP A 166 -3.90 10.22 6.33
C ASP A 166 -2.98 11.41 6.04
N SER A 167 -1.75 11.15 5.60
CA SER A 167 -0.73 12.18 5.33
C SER A 167 -0.79 12.77 3.92
N LEU A 168 -1.55 12.16 3.00
CA LEU A 168 -1.65 12.66 1.63
C LEU A 168 -2.34 14.02 1.57
N HIS A 169 -1.83 14.91 0.74
CA HIS A 169 -2.35 16.25 0.50
C HIS A 169 -2.20 16.66 -0.96
N ILE A 170 -2.82 17.75 -1.36
CA ILE A 170 -2.66 18.32 -2.71
C ILE A 170 -1.23 18.83 -2.85
N ASN A 171 -0.61 18.55 -3.97
CA ASN A 171 0.69 19.10 -4.28
C ASN A 171 0.58 20.62 -4.47
N PRO A 172 1.23 21.45 -3.62
CA PRO A 172 1.13 22.91 -3.71
C PRO A 172 1.71 23.49 -4.99
N ASP A 173 2.55 22.76 -5.71
CA ASP A 173 3.15 23.22 -6.97
C ASP A 173 2.14 23.20 -8.14
N PHE A 174 0.93 22.64 -7.93
CA PHE A 174 -0.15 22.56 -8.91
C PHE A 174 -1.41 23.36 -8.52
N ILE A 175 -1.30 24.26 -7.55
CA ILE A 175 -2.40 25.16 -7.12
C ILE A 175 -2.28 26.53 -7.77
#